data_9d75c284d10a1ffda3a080eaba347a0b
#
_entry.id   9d75c284d10a1ffda3a080eaba347a0b
#
_cell.length_a   1.000
_cell.length_b   1.000
_cell.length_c   1.000
_cell.angle_alpha   90.00
_cell.angle_beta   90.00
_cell.angle_gamma   90.00
#
_symmetry.space_group_name_H-M   'P 1'
#
loop_
_entity.id
_entity.type
_entity.pdbx_description
1 polymer ?
#
loop_
_entity_poly.entity_id
_entity_poly.type
_entity_poly.pdbx_seq_one_letter_code
_entity_poly.pdbx_strand_id
1 'polypeptide(L)'
;MFGRTDDDMALGHVQDLCVIRFADVLLMQSELKQNADGMNKVRARVGLPPVSYSLEALQQERRFELAFEGRRWADIRRWHIAEQCLERSVGAPIYNQGILTEMKEFGSGYANRYKETKGFFKIPESEIDLSNGVLVQNEGWTGTDSNFTGW
;
A
#
# COMPACT_ATOMS: atom_id res chain seq x y z
N MET A 1 -25.24 12.36 7.52
CA MET A 1 -24.28 13.46 7.30
C MET A 1 -23.54 13.65 8.62
N PHE A 2 -22.32 13.15 8.72
CA PHE A 2 -21.55 13.22 9.97
C PHE A 2 -20.90 14.59 10.05
N GLY A 3 -21.34 15.40 11.03
CA GLY A 3 -20.89 16.76 11.19
C GLY A 3 -19.43 16.82 11.63
N ARG A 4 -18.64 17.57 10.89
CA ARG A 4 -17.29 17.98 11.27
C ARG A 4 -17.43 19.03 12.38
N THR A 5 -16.85 18.81 13.53
CA THR A 5 -16.75 19.85 14.55
C THR A 5 -15.55 20.74 14.22
N ASP A 6 -15.73 22.04 14.25
CA ASP A 6 -14.73 23.03 13.79
C ASP A 6 -13.46 23.13 14.65
N ASP A 7 -13.42 22.44 15.80
CA ASP A 7 -12.40 22.70 16.81
C ASP A 7 -11.13 21.85 16.72
N ASP A 8 -11.10 20.76 15.94
CA ASP A 8 -9.86 20.02 15.71
C ASP A 8 -9.94 19.12 14.48
N MET A 9 -9.25 19.49 13.41
CA MET A 9 -9.20 18.73 12.16
C MET A 9 -8.63 17.31 12.34
N ALA A 10 -7.88 17.05 13.39
CA ALA A 10 -7.26 15.77 13.66
C ALA A 10 -8.11 14.85 14.55
N LEU A 11 -8.96 15.42 15.41
CA LEU A 11 -9.75 14.65 16.40
C LEU A 11 -11.23 14.56 16.07
N GLY A 12 -11.72 15.32 15.09
CA GLY A 12 -13.15 15.37 14.70
C GLY A 12 -13.63 14.25 13.77
N HIS A 13 -12.82 13.21 13.54
CA HIS A 13 -13.24 12.10 12.70
C HIS A 13 -14.08 11.09 13.49
N VAL A 14 -15.38 11.13 13.24
CA VAL A 14 -16.38 10.16 13.80
C VAL A 14 -16.51 8.91 12.92
N GLN A 15 -15.62 8.70 11.95
CA GLN A 15 -15.64 7.53 11.09
C GLN A 15 -14.76 6.43 11.66
N ASP A 16 -15.35 5.27 11.83
CA ASP A 16 -14.61 4.07 12.21
C ASP A 16 -13.66 3.65 11.09
N LEU A 17 -12.42 3.37 11.44
CA LEU A 17 -11.47 2.75 10.53
C LEU A 17 -11.81 1.26 10.35
N CYS A 18 -12.29 0.91 9.17
CA CYS A 18 -12.51 -0.50 8.84
C CYS A 18 -11.16 -1.20 8.60
N VAL A 19 -10.69 -1.95 9.60
CA VAL A 19 -9.41 -2.65 9.52
C VAL A 19 -9.50 -3.92 8.67
N ILE A 20 -10.58 -4.70 8.78
CA ILE A 20 -10.84 -5.90 7.99
C ILE A 20 -12.33 -5.94 7.65
N ARG A 21 -12.67 -6.31 6.42
CA ARG A 21 -14.04 -6.56 6.01
C ARG A 21 -14.21 -7.93 5.36
N PHE A 22 -15.45 -8.38 5.25
CA PHE A 22 -15.74 -9.76 4.82
C PHE A 22 -15.21 -10.09 3.42
N ALA A 23 -15.17 -9.11 2.50
CA ALA A 23 -14.56 -9.32 1.17
C ALA A 23 -13.07 -9.66 1.27
N ASP A 24 -12.31 -9.01 2.18
CA ASP A 24 -10.90 -9.35 2.41
C ASP A 24 -10.75 -10.80 2.90
N VAL A 25 -11.62 -11.24 3.83
CA VAL A 25 -11.63 -12.63 4.32
C VAL A 25 -11.92 -13.62 3.20
N LEU A 26 -12.89 -13.33 2.31
CA LEU A 26 -13.21 -14.19 1.17
C LEU A 26 -12.05 -14.28 0.16
N LEU A 27 -11.33 -13.17 -0.07
CA LEU A 27 -10.17 -13.16 -0.94
C LEU A 27 -8.98 -13.89 -0.32
N MET A 28 -8.75 -13.76 1.00
CA MET A 28 -7.78 -14.58 1.73
C MET A 28 -8.14 -16.08 1.66
N GLN A 29 -9.42 -16.42 1.79
CA GLN A 29 -9.87 -17.80 1.64
C GLN A 29 -9.55 -18.36 0.25
N SER A 30 -9.83 -17.58 -0.82
CA SER A 30 -9.48 -17.98 -2.19
C SER A 30 -7.98 -18.20 -2.37
N GLU A 31 -7.17 -17.35 -1.78
CA GLU A 31 -5.71 -17.47 -1.85
C GLU A 31 -5.20 -18.74 -1.17
N LEU A 32 -5.64 -19.00 0.07
CA LEU A 32 -5.19 -20.15 0.84
C LEU A 32 -5.69 -21.48 0.26
N LYS A 33 -6.93 -21.51 -0.26
CA LYS A 33 -7.50 -22.70 -0.88
C LYS A 33 -7.12 -22.89 -2.35
N GLN A 34 -6.49 -21.89 -2.95
CA GLN A 34 -6.16 -21.86 -4.38
C GLN A 34 -7.39 -22.17 -5.27
N ASN A 35 -8.54 -21.59 -4.91
CA ASN A 35 -9.79 -21.72 -5.68
C ASN A 35 -10.50 -20.38 -5.82
N ALA A 36 -11.44 -20.30 -6.76
CA ALA A 36 -12.15 -19.08 -7.09
C ALA A 36 -13.40 -18.81 -6.24
N ASP A 37 -13.74 -19.65 -5.27
CA ASP A 37 -15.04 -19.58 -4.59
C ASP A 37 -15.26 -18.27 -3.85
N GLY A 38 -14.29 -17.84 -3.04
CA GLY A 38 -14.36 -16.57 -2.31
C GLY A 38 -14.31 -15.38 -3.25
N MET A 39 -13.37 -15.40 -4.21
CA MET A 39 -13.22 -14.35 -5.21
C MET A 39 -14.49 -14.17 -6.05
N ASN A 40 -15.11 -15.25 -6.52
CA ASN A 40 -16.34 -15.17 -7.30
C ASN A 40 -17.55 -14.70 -6.48
N LYS A 41 -17.59 -14.92 -5.18
CA LYS A 41 -18.60 -14.32 -4.29
C LYS A 41 -18.44 -12.79 -4.23
N VAL A 42 -17.19 -12.29 -4.15
CA VAL A 42 -16.91 -10.84 -4.20
C VAL A 42 -17.37 -10.26 -5.53
N ARG A 43 -17.04 -10.91 -6.66
CA ARG A 43 -17.42 -10.49 -8.00
C ARG A 43 -18.95 -10.49 -8.20
N ALA A 44 -19.62 -11.55 -7.76
CA ALA A 44 -21.08 -11.68 -7.88
C ALA A 44 -21.83 -10.55 -7.15
N ARG A 45 -21.32 -10.06 -6.03
CA ARG A 45 -21.92 -8.94 -5.28
C ARG A 45 -22.09 -7.67 -6.14
N VAL A 46 -21.20 -7.45 -7.09
CA VAL A 46 -21.20 -6.29 -8.00
C VAL A 46 -21.59 -6.63 -9.43
N GLY A 47 -22.15 -7.83 -9.65
CA GLY A 47 -22.65 -8.26 -10.95
C GLY A 47 -21.58 -8.64 -11.97
N LEU A 48 -20.35 -8.87 -11.55
CA LEU A 48 -19.26 -9.28 -12.44
C LEU A 48 -19.32 -10.79 -12.70
N PRO A 49 -18.98 -11.25 -13.92
CA PRO A 49 -18.95 -12.67 -14.24
C PRO A 49 -17.87 -13.41 -13.45
N PRO A 50 -18.09 -14.71 -13.15
CA PRO A 50 -17.09 -15.52 -12.49
C PRO A 50 -15.84 -15.70 -13.35
N VAL A 51 -14.70 -15.89 -12.70
CA VAL A 51 -13.41 -16.17 -13.34
C VAL A 51 -12.77 -17.42 -12.70
N SER A 52 -11.89 -18.07 -13.45
CA SER A 52 -11.04 -19.13 -12.92
C SER A 52 -10.00 -18.57 -11.95
N TYR A 53 -9.61 -19.38 -10.98
CA TYR A 53 -8.54 -18.99 -10.07
C TYR A 53 -7.18 -18.96 -10.79
N SER A 54 -6.49 -17.87 -10.61
CA SER A 54 -5.03 -17.76 -10.73
C SER A 54 -4.55 -16.75 -9.70
N LEU A 55 -3.27 -16.80 -9.37
CA LEU A 55 -2.71 -15.80 -8.42
C LEU A 55 -2.84 -14.38 -8.97
N GLU A 56 -2.60 -14.19 -10.27
CA GLU A 56 -2.76 -12.89 -10.92
C GLU A 56 -4.21 -12.38 -10.87
N ALA A 57 -5.19 -13.26 -11.12
CA ALA A 57 -6.60 -12.89 -11.03
C ALA A 57 -6.97 -12.47 -9.61
N LEU A 58 -6.48 -13.19 -8.60
CA LEU A 58 -6.67 -12.83 -7.20
C LEU A 58 -5.99 -11.51 -6.85
N GLN A 59 -4.76 -11.28 -7.31
CA GLN A 59 -4.02 -10.04 -7.08
C GLN A 59 -4.75 -8.83 -7.66
N GLN A 60 -5.33 -8.99 -8.85
CA GLN A 60 -6.14 -7.95 -9.50
C GLN A 60 -7.43 -7.71 -8.74
N GLU A 61 -8.15 -8.77 -8.35
CA GLU A 61 -9.39 -8.63 -7.59
C GLU A 61 -9.16 -7.94 -6.25
N ARG A 62 -8.12 -8.32 -5.50
CA ARG A 62 -7.73 -7.63 -4.27
C ARG A 62 -7.37 -6.16 -4.50
N ARG A 63 -6.67 -5.87 -5.60
CA ARG A 63 -6.29 -4.49 -5.95
C ARG A 63 -7.52 -3.61 -6.18
N PHE A 64 -8.55 -4.12 -6.86
CA PHE A 64 -9.75 -3.35 -7.17
C PHE A 64 -10.71 -3.29 -5.98
N GLU A 65 -10.98 -4.43 -5.37
CA GLU A 65 -11.95 -4.54 -4.27
C GLU A 65 -11.50 -3.80 -3.00
N LEU A 66 -10.20 -3.85 -2.69
CA LEU A 66 -9.62 -3.27 -1.48
C LEU A 66 -8.87 -1.94 -1.77
N ALA A 67 -9.21 -1.27 -2.87
CA ALA A 67 -8.62 0.00 -3.24
C ALA A 67 -8.85 1.05 -2.12
N PHE A 68 -7.82 1.83 -1.81
CA PHE A 68 -7.84 2.87 -0.77
C PHE A 68 -8.03 2.39 0.68
N GLU A 69 -7.98 1.07 0.93
CA GLU A 69 -8.11 0.49 2.27
C GLU A 69 -6.75 0.18 2.94
N GLY A 70 -5.65 0.72 2.43
CA GLY A 70 -4.31 0.55 2.99
C GLY A 70 -3.69 -0.85 2.81
N ARG A 71 -4.35 -1.77 2.07
CA ARG A 71 -3.91 -3.17 1.92
C ARG A 71 -2.80 -3.38 0.90
N ARG A 72 -2.72 -2.51 -0.10
CA ARG A 72 -1.86 -2.70 -1.27
C ARG A 72 -0.39 -2.92 -0.92
N TRP A 73 0.15 -2.13 0.01
CA TRP A 73 1.57 -2.23 0.39
C TRP A 73 1.91 -3.59 1.00
N ALA A 74 1.09 -4.08 1.90
CA ALA A 74 1.28 -5.41 2.50
C ALA A 74 1.19 -6.52 1.44
N ASP A 75 0.20 -6.43 0.54
CA ASP A 75 -0.04 -7.41 -0.52
C ASP A 75 1.16 -7.52 -1.48
N ILE A 76 1.64 -6.39 -2.04
CA ILE A 76 2.75 -6.43 -3.01
C ILE A 76 4.07 -6.89 -2.38
N ARG A 77 4.27 -6.64 -1.08
CA ARG A 77 5.45 -7.14 -0.36
C ARG A 77 5.40 -8.65 -0.13
N ARG A 78 4.29 -9.16 0.37
CA ARG A 78 4.16 -10.61 0.66
C ARG A 78 4.14 -11.48 -0.60
N TRP A 79 3.72 -10.93 -1.74
CA TRP A 79 3.80 -11.58 -3.04
C TRP A 79 5.14 -11.37 -3.77
N HIS A 80 6.06 -10.63 -3.19
CA HIS A 80 7.37 -10.30 -3.76
C HIS A 80 7.30 -9.61 -5.14
N ILE A 81 6.27 -8.80 -5.36
CA ILE A 81 6.06 -8.02 -6.60
C ILE A 81 6.18 -6.50 -6.39
N ALA A 82 6.64 -6.06 -5.22
CA ALA A 82 6.72 -4.64 -4.89
C ALA A 82 7.61 -3.87 -5.87
N GLU A 83 8.75 -4.40 -6.24
CA GLU A 83 9.67 -3.81 -7.21
C GLU A 83 8.99 -3.54 -8.56
N GLN A 84 8.36 -4.57 -9.15
CA GLN A 84 7.64 -4.43 -10.42
C GLN A 84 6.49 -3.43 -10.34
N CYS A 85 5.78 -3.39 -9.19
CA CYS A 85 4.69 -2.45 -9.00
C CYS A 85 5.18 -1.01 -8.88
N LEU A 86 6.33 -0.80 -8.25
CA LEU A 86 6.95 0.52 -8.11
C LEU A 86 7.50 1.02 -9.45
N GLU A 87 8.14 0.16 -10.24
CA GLU A 87 8.59 0.50 -11.59
C GLU A 87 7.44 0.93 -12.51
N ARG A 88 6.30 0.21 -12.46
CA ARG A 88 5.11 0.54 -13.25
C ARG A 88 4.44 1.85 -12.85
N SER A 89 4.74 2.35 -11.66
CA SER A 89 4.16 3.61 -11.16
C SER A 89 4.88 4.84 -11.69
N VAL A 90 6.09 4.66 -12.25
CA VAL A 90 6.87 5.75 -12.84
C VAL A 90 6.19 6.25 -14.10
N GLY A 91 6.06 7.58 -14.22
CA GLY A 91 5.42 8.21 -15.37
C GLY A 91 3.90 8.01 -15.45
N ALA A 92 3.26 7.43 -14.43
CA ALA A 92 1.81 7.31 -14.40
C ALA A 92 1.15 8.70 -14.38
N PRO A 93 0.18 8.98 -15.26
CA PRO A 93 -0.48 10.27 -15.31
C PRO A 93 -1.31 10.49 -14.04
N ILE A 94 -1.06 11.60 -13.38
CA ILE A 94 -1.81 12.03 -12.19
C ILE A 94 -2.51 13.33 -12.53
N TYR A 95 -3.80 13.39 -12.26
CA TYR A 95 -4.59 14.60 -12.40
C TYR A 95 -4.74 15.27 -11.04
N ASN A 96 -4.22 16.49 -10.91
CA ASN A 96 -4.44 17.34 -9.75
C ASN A 96 -5.33 18.52 -10.16
N GLN A 97 -6.51 18.65 -9.58
CA GLN A 97 -7.49 19.68 -9.91
C GLN A 97 -7.79 19.80 -11.43
N GLY A 98 -7.81 18.67 -12.13
CA GLY A 98 -8.03 18.61 -13.57
C GLY A 98 -6.81 18.90 -14.44
N ILE A 99 -5.66 19.20 -13.84
CA ILE A 99 -4.39 19.41 -14.54
C ILE A 99 -3.62 18.09 -14.55
N LEU A 100 -3.26 17.63 -15.75
CA LEU A 100 -2.40 16.46 -15.91
C LEU A 100 -1.01 16.78 -15.37
N THR A 101 -0.58 16.01 -14.37
CA THR A 101 0.79 16.02 -13.87
C THR A 101 1.39 14.62 -14.04
N GLU A 102 2.69 14.57 -14.23
CA GLU A 102 3.42 13.30 -14.23
C GLU A 102 3.98 13.01 -12.84
N MET A 103 4.01 11.74 -12.47
CA MET A 103 4.68 11.30 -11.26
C MET A 103 6.19 11.47 -11.47
N LYS A 104 6.82 12.25 -10.60
CA LYS A 104 8.28 12.41 -10.61
C LYS A 104 8.91 11.26 -9.85
N GLU A 105 9.95 10.70 -10.44
CA GLU A 105 10.79 9.72 -9.79
C GLU A 105 11.73 10.40 -8.79
N PHE A 106 11.97 9.78 -7.63
CA PHE A 106 13.06 10.21 -6.75
C PHE A 106 14.41 9.81 -7.35
N GLY A 107 15.50 10.45 -6.91
CA GLY A 107 16.81 10.36 -7.55
C GLY A 107 17.34 8.96 -7.87
N SER A 108 17.11 7.96 -7.00
CA SER A 108 17.47 6.56 -7.25
C SER A 108 16.32 5.71 -7.82
N GLY A 109 15.11 6.29 -7.94
CA GLY A 109 13.89 5.58 -8.30
C GLY A 109 13.26 4.78 -7.15
N TYR A 110 11.95 4.63 -7.20
CA TYR A 110 11.18 3.92 -6.15
C TYR A 110 11.59 2.45 -6.02
N ALA A 111 11.80 1.76 -7.14
CA ALA A 111 12.18 0.36 -7.16
C ALA A 111 13.61 0.16 -6.59
N ASN A 112 14.55 1.01 -6.97
CA ASN A 112 15.91 0.97 -6.43
C ASN A 112 15.92 1.27 -4.94
N ARG A 113 15.16 2.26 -4.49
CA ARG A 113 15.03 2.56 -3.07
C ARG A 113 14.44 1.38 -2.28
N TYR A 114 13.44 0.71 -2.84
CA TYR A 114 12.90 -0.50 -2.23
C TYR A 114 13.96 -1.60 -2.08
N LYS A 115 14.81 -1.80 -3.08
CA LYS A 115 15.93 -2.77 -3.03
C LYS A 115 16.93 -2.42 -1.94
N GLU A 116 17.39 -1.16 -1.90
CA GLU A 116 18.36 -0.66 -0.92
C GLU A 116 17.87 -0.84 0.52
N THR A 117 16.61 -0.52 0.77
CA THR A 117 16.01 -0.57 2.11
C THR A 117 15.36 -1.91 2.44
N LYS A 118 15.32 -2.86 1.50
CA LYS A 118 14.54 -4.10 1.61
C LYS A 118 13.08 -3.86 1.98
N GLY A 119 12.55 -2.67 1.64
CA GLY A 119 11.20 -2.24 1.96
C GLY A 119 10.98 -1.89 3.44
N PHE A 120 12.02 -1.74 4.25
CA PHE A 120 11.90 -1.24 5.62
C PHE A 120 11.88 0.29 5.64
N PHE A 121 11.12 0.85 6.57
CA PHE A 121 11.09 2.28 6.81
C PHE A 121 12.28 2.72 7.67
N LYS A 122 12.62 4.01 7.57
CA LYS A 122 13.60 4.63 8.46
C LYS A 122 13.09 4.59 9.90
N ILE A 123 13.96 4.20 10.84
CA ILE A 123 13.70 4.38 12.26
C ILE A 123 13.97 5.85 12.58
N PRO A 124 13.04 6.55 13.28
CA PRO A 124 13.29 7.93 13.68
C PRO A 124 14.58 8.05 14.50
N GLU A 125 15.40 9.06 14.21
CA GLU A 125 16.67 9.28 14.92
C GLU A 125 16.45 9.45 16.43
N SER A 126 15.36 10.12 16.84
CA SER A 126 14.97 10.24 18.24
C SER A 126 14.85 8.90 18.96
N GLU A 127 14.34 7.87 18.29
CA GLU A 127 14.20 6.55 18.87
C GLU A 127 15.56 5.84 19.01
N ILE A 128 16.43 6.05 18.02
CA ILE A 128 17.80 5.53 18.07
C ILE A 128 18.56 6.17 19.22
N ASP A 129 18.50 7.49 19.36
CA ASP A 129 19.15 8.23 20.45
C ASP A 129 18.64 7.81 21.83
N LEU A 130 17.32 7.68 21.98
CA LEU A 130 16.70 7.22 23.23
C LEU A 130 17.06 5.79 23.61
N SER A 131 17.40 4.97 22.63
CA SER A 131 17.79 3.56 22.85
C SER A 131 19.17 3.38 23.46
N ASN A 132 19.96 4.46 23.60
CA ASN A 132 21.35 4.40 24.07
C ASN A 132 22.24 3.42 23.26
N GLY A 133 22.06 3.36 21.95
CA GLY A 133 22.86 2.53 21.02
C GLY A 133 22.38 1.08 20.88
N VAL A 134 21.22 0.73 21.46
CA VAL A 134 20.60 -0.61 21.28
C VAL A 134 19.94 -0.72 19.89
N LEU A 135 19.24 0.32 19.44
CA LEU A 135 18.65 0.36 18.11
C LEU A 135 19.69 0.80 17.08
N VAL A 136 19.75 0.07 15.99
CA VAL A 136 20.58 0.39 14.83
C VAL A 136 19.65 0.66 13.65
N GLN A 137 20.00 1.67 12.84
CA GLN A 137 19.21 2.05 11.68
C GLN A 137 19.07 0.90 10.68
N ASN A 138 17.92 0.83 10.03
CA ASN A 138 17.67 -0.13 8.97
C ASN A 138 18.64 0.06 7.79
N GLU A 139 18.99 -1.04 7.13
CA GLU A 139 19.84 -1.03 5.95
C GLU A 139 19.26 -0.09 4.87
N GLY A 140 20.13 0.61 4.16
CA GLY A 140 19.75 1.58 3.14
C GLY A 140 19.37 2.97 3.69
N TRP A 141 19.30 3.14 5.02
CA TRP A 141 19.00 4.42 5.69
C TRP A 141 20.23 5.02 6.39
N THR A 142 21.41 4.44 6.21
CA THR A 142 22.68 4.96 6.72
C THR A 142 23.34 5.83 5.67
N GLY A 143 23.93 6.96 6.08
CA GLY A 143 24.64 7.89 5.20
C GLY A 143 23.79 9.05 4.72
N THR A 144 24.05 9.54 3.52
CA THR A 144 23.38 10.72 2.95
C THR A 144 21.96 10.40 2.49
N ASP A 145 21.04 10.28 3.40
CA ASP A 145 19.59 10.21 3.11
C ASP A 145 19.02 11.51 2.52
N SER A 146 19.91 12.47 2.21
CA SER A 146 19.59 13.77 1.62
C SER A 146 18.80 13.68 0.31
N ASN A 147 18.85 12.55 -0.39
CA ASN A 147 18.11 12.33 -1.63
C ASN A 147 16.61 12.10 -1.40
N PHE A 148 16.18 11.94 -0.15
CA PHE A 148 14.78 11.69 0.22
C PHE A 148 14.20 12.77 1.14
N THR A 149 14.83 13.94 1.19
CA THR A 149 14.31 15.13 1.85
C THR A 149 13.20 15.74 1.02
N GLY A 150 12.05 15.17 1.01
CA GLY A 150 10.96 15.67 0.17
C GLY A 150 9.64 14.92 0.36
N TRP A 151 9.48 14.34 1.52
CA TRP A 151 8.19 13.77 1.97
C TRP A 151 7.27 14.87 2.47
#